data_4cd9c3c614b6e248c4e278e973d9b3bd
#
_entry.id   4cd9c3c614b6e248c4e278e973d9b3bd
#
_cell.length_a   1.000
_cell.length_b   1.000
_cell.length_c   1.000
_cell.angle_alpha   90.00
_cell.angle_beta   90.00
_cell.angle_gamma   90.00
#
_symmetry.space_group_name_H-M   'P 1'
#
loop_
_entity.id
_entity.type
_entity.pdbx_description
1 polymer ?
#
loop_
_entity_poly.entity_id
_entity_poly.type
_entity_poly.pdbx_seq_one_letter_code
_entity_poly.pdbx_strand_id
1 'polypeptide(L)'
;MFNPHARLYMAGFILDFAIMTAITVIPFYVYNQLGGTEMMSGLFGGFQSVCYATTCLVSSRFVGRTQHGLRWAYFGLTIFLVLMPLMLLSRNPWVAGGISVVAWGGMAFVWPAFYSWFGADPDAARRQKSLGWFNIAWSAGFTISPLFAGPLYDHAYWLPFVVVFAGTGVALLLVISLPRERDYFGAPAHEDPESESAIDWKSETFLYAAWMATLVANLILGVMRSVYPKRVNDLVASGGLRIFFESHPAAFLTVDAATKYSWLAFGCSLCTALIFLYFGHSTVWRHKLGWLIGIQVAAGTAFWALATTTSLAVMLLAFALAGAALGVGFFSSVYYSVANPRLKHRRAAINEAGVGVGGFLGSVVFGYLANRHGMAFPFQWSPPFIIAAILLQFWLVRHGARRAARMQQQA
;
A
#
# COMPACT_ATOMS: atom_id res chain seq x y z
N MET A 1 -9.29 7.87 -30.92
CA MET A 1 -9.14 6.87 -29.85
C MET A 1 -7.86 7.15 -29.09
N PHE A 2 -7.88 7.15 -27.74
CA PHE A 2 -6.66 7.30 -26.94
C PHE A 2 -5.67 6.17 -27.21
N ASN A 3 -4.36 6.50 -27.17
CA ASN A 3 -3.26 5.52 -27.25
C ASN A 3 -3.46 4.41 -26.17
N PRO A 4 -3.21 3.12 -26.46
CA PRO A 4 -3.30 2.02 -25.51
C PRO A 4 -2.56 2.28 -24.17
N HIS A 5 -1.35 2.87 -24.21
CA HIS A 5 -0.63 3.26 -23.00
C HIS A 5 -1.42 4.27 -22.16
N ALA A 6 -2.00 5.31 -22.78
CA ALA A 6 -2.80 6.31 -22.07
C ALA A 6 -4.04 5.70 -21.41
N ARG A 7 -4.71 4.72 -22.06
CA ARG A 7 -5.84 3.99 -21.46
C ARG A 7 -5.43 3.22 -20.23
N LEU A 8 -4.25 2.58 -20.26
CA LEU A 8 -3.75 1.83 -19.11
C LEU A 8 -3.29 2.76 -17.97
N TYR A 9 -2.73 3.93 -18.28
CA TYR A 9 -2.43 4.97 -17.28
C TYR A 9 -3.71 5.47 -16.61
N MET A 10 -4.75 5.76 -17.40
CA MET A 10 -6.06 6.17 -16.87
C MET A 10 -6.71 5.06 -16.04
N ALA A 11 -6.63 3.80 -16.50
CA ALA A 11 -7.13 2.66 -15.75
C ALA A 11 -6.40 2.51 -14.40
N GLY A 12 -5.08 2.63 -14.36
CA GLY A 12 -4.29 2.60 -13.14
C GLY A 12 -4.65 3.73 -12.17
N PHE A 13 -4.76 4.97 -12.66
CA PHE A 13 -5.18 6.12 -11.86
C PHE A 13 -6.57 5.92 -11.24
N ILE A 14 -7.57 5.60 -12.08
CA ILE A 14 -8.96 5.45 -11.64
C ILE A 14 -9.11 4.28 -10.68
N LEU A 15 -8.41 3.18 -10.94
CA LEU A 15 -8.47 2.00 -10.10
C LEU A 15 -7.86 2.25 -8.72
N ASP A 16 -6.69 2.88 -8.64
CA ASP A 16 -6.09 3.22 -7.34
C ASP A 16 -6.88 4.29 -6.60
N PHE A 17 -7.48 5.22 -7.33
CA PHE A 17 -8.45 6.14 -6.73
C PHE A 17 -9.61 5.36 -6.08
N ALA A 18 -10.20 4.39 -6.77
CA ALA A 18 -11.28 3.55 -6.25
C ALA A 18 -10.82 2.68 -5.07
N ILE A 19 -9.66 2.04 -5.16
CA ILE A 19 -9.07 1.21 -4.10
C ILE A 19 -8.86 2.04 -2.83
N MET A 20 -8.23 3.20 -2.94
CA MET A 20 -7.96 4.05 -1.78
C MET A 20 -9.22 4.67 -1.19
N THR A 21 -10.23 4.96 -2.03
CA THR A 21 -11.56 5.33 -1.53
C THR A 21 -12.12 4.22 -0.63
N ALA A 22 -12.10 2.97 -1.09
CA ALA A 22 -12.58 1.83 -0.31
C ALA A 22 -11.78 1.65 1.00
N ILE A 23 -10.44 1.63 0.92
CA ILE A 23 -9.56 1.48 2.10
C ILE A 23 -9.86 2.54 3.16
N THR A 24 -10.09 3.78 2.74
CA THR A 24 -10.32 4.90 3.66
C THR A 24 -11.65 4.78 4.40
N VAL A 25 -12.70 4.30 3.74
CA VAL A 25 -14.07 4.32 4.31
C VAL A 25 -14.53 3.01 4.92
N ILE A 26 -13.98 1.87 4.53
CA ILE A 26 -14.40 0.56 5.07
C ILE A 26 -14.36 0.52 6.61
N PRO A 27 -13.33 1.01 7.33
CA PRO A 27 -13.35 1.03 8.78
C PRO A 27 -14.53 1.81 9.36
N PHE A 28 -14.83 2.99 8.81
CA PHE A 28 -15.97 3.80 9.25
C PHE A 28 -17.31 3.09 8.97
N TYR A 29 -17.44 2.42 7.83
CA TYR A 29 -18.62 1.61 7.50
C TYR A 29 -18.79 0.48 8.53
N VAL A 30 -17.71 -0.23 8.86
CA VAL A 30 -17.72 -1.31 9.86
C VAL A 30 -18.14 -0.78 11.24
N TYR A 31 -17.59 0.36 11.67
CA TYR A 31 -17.91 0.92 12.99
C TYR A 31 -19.30 1.53 13.05
N ASN A 32 -19.63 2.41 12.11
CA ASN A 32 -20.79 3.28 12.22
C ASN A 32 -22.08 2.63 11.68
N GLN A 33 -21.98 1.74 10.69
CA GLN A 33 -23.14 1.13 10.04
C GLN A 33 -23.39 -0.31 10.50
N LEU A 34 -22.32 -1.04 10.82
CA LEU A 34 -22.41 -2.45 11.18
C LEU A 34 -22.19 -2.73 12.68
N GLY A 35 -21.89 -1.70 13.48
CA GLY A 35 -21.62 -1.86 14.92
C GLY A 35 -20.38 -2.73 15.21
N GLY A 36 -19.43 -2.76 14.29
CA GLY A 36 -18.22 -3.56 14.43
C GLY A 36 -17.24 -2.98 15.46
N THR A 37 -16.29 -3.83 15.89
CA THR A 37 -15.24 -3.49 16.85
C THR A 37 -13.90 -3.22 16.17
N GLU A 38 -12.94 -2.68 16.93
CA GLU A 38 -11.55 -2.48 16.51
C GLU A 38 -10.89 -3.80 16.07
N MET A 39 -11.20 -4.88 16.79
CA MET A 39 -10.73 -6.22 16.45
C MET A 39 -11.27 -6.68 15.09
N MET A 40 -12.56 -6.46 14.79
CA MET A 40 -13.16 -6.79 13.49
C MET A 40 -12.49 -6.02 12.35
N SER A 41 -12.32 -4.71 12.50
CA SER A 41 -11.62 -3.89 11.50
C SER A 41 -10.17 -4.34 11.30
N GLY A 42 -9.48 -4.67 12.39
CA GLY A 42 -8.13 -5.23 12.37
C GLY A 42 -8.06 -6.57 11.64
N LEU A 43 -9.00 -7.48 11.92
CA LEU A 43 -9.10 -8.78 11.24
C LEU A 43 -9.37 -8.61 9.75
N PHE A 44 -10.31 -7.75 9.36
CA PHE A 44 -10.63 -7.52 7.95
C PHE A 44 -9.43 -6.94 7.19
N GLY A 45 -8.77 -5.90 7.71
CA GLY A 45 -7.57 -5.33 7.10
C GLY A 45 -6.40 -6.32 7.02
N GLY A 46 -6.22 -7.13 8.05
CA GLY A 46 -5.19 -8.16 8.07
C GLY A 46 -5.46 -9.30 7.08
N PHE A 47 -6.68 -9.83 7.07
CA PHE A 47 -7.04 -10.89 6.10
C PHE A 47 -7.05 -10.39 4.66
N GLN A 48 -7.43 -9.13 4.40
CA GLN A 48 -7.24 -8.48 3.09
C GLN A 48 -5.77 -8.53 2.67
N SER A 49 -4.84 -8.17 3.57
CA SER A 49 -3.40 -8.17 3.29
C SER A 49 -2.86 -9.56 2.98
N VAL A 50 -3.26 -10.58 3.76
CA VAL A 50 -2.85 -11.97 3.54
C VAL A 50 -3.48 -12.53 2.26
N CYS A 51 -4.77 -12.30 2.04
CA CYS A 51 -5.47 -12.75 0.84
C CYS A 51 -4.82 -12.15 -0.41
N TYR A 52 -4.52 -10.85 -0.39
CA TYR A 52 -3.80 -10.19 -1.47
C TYR A 52 -2.42 -10.83 -1.70
N ALA A 53 -1.58 -10.94 -0.67
CA ALA A 53 -0.23 -11.48 -0.79
C ALA A 53 -0.21 -12.94 -1.28
N THR A 54 -1.06 -13.80 -0.72
CA THR A 54 -1.15 -15.20 -1.13
C THR A 54 -1.67 -15.35 -2.56
N THR A 55 -2.67 -14.55 -2.93
CA THR A 55 -3.19 -14.53 -4.30
C THR A 55 -2.16 -13.99 -5.29
N CYS A 56 -1.35 -12.97 -4.95
CA CYS A 56 -0.23 -12.51 -5.77
C CYS A 56 0.78 -13.63 -6.05
N LEU A 57 1.16 -14.40 -5.03
CA LEU A 57 2.07 -15.55 -5.20
C LEU A 57 1.49 -16.62 -6.14
N VAL A 58 0.19 -16.87 -6.03
CA VAL A 58 -0.52 -17.84 -6.89
C VAL A 58 -0.68 -17.29 -8.30
N SER A 59 -1.14 -16.05 -8.44
CA SER A 59 -1.40 -15.39 -9.74
C SER A 59 -0.14 -15.25 -10.58
N SER A 60 1.03 -15.01 -9.97
CA SER A 60 2.31 -14.91 -10.67
C SER A 60 2.66 -16.15 -11.49
N ARG A 61 2.15 -17.34 -11.08
CA ARG A 61 2.34 -18.60 -11.82
C ARG A 61 1.52 -18.69 -13.10
N PHE A 62 0.42 -17.96 -13.17
CA PHE A 62 -0.53 -17.98 -14.28
C PHE A 62 -0.35 -16.78 -15.21
N VAL A 63 -0.24 -15.58 -14.65
CA VAL A 63 -0.16 -14.33 -15.42
C VAL A 63 1.04 -14.32 -16.37
N GLY A 64 2.22 -14.75 -15.91
CA GLY A 64 3.45 -14.74 -16.71
C GLY A 64 3.53 -15.86 -17.76
N ARG A 65 2.63 -16.85 -17.73
CA ARG A 65 2.66 -18.02 -18.65
C ARG A 65 1.63 -17.94 -19.78
N THR A 66 0.69 -17.02 -19.70
CA THR A 66 -0.39 -16.92 -20.68
C THR A 66 -0.11 -15.81 -21.69
N GLN A 67 -0.33 -16.11 -22.98
CA GLN A 67 -0.24 -15.12 -24.08
C GLN A 67 -1.27 -13.98 -23.98
N HIS A 68 -2.09 -13.97 -22.91
CA HIS A 68 -3.19 -13.02 -22.67
C HIS A 68 -3.25 -12.65 -21.19
N GLY A 69 -2.19 -12.01 -20.68
CA GLY A 69 -2.10 -11.57 -19.28
C GLY A 69 -3.29 -10.73 -18.80
N LEU A 70 -3.83 -9.87 -19.67
CA LEU A 70 -4.98 -9.02 -19.36
C LEU A 70 -6.27 -9.77 -19.00
N ARG A 71 -6.43 -11.05 -19.35
CA ARG A 71 -7.60 -11.86 -18.92
C ARG A 71 -7.67 -11.94 -17.40
N TRP A 72 -6.53 -12.01 -16.74
CA TRP A 72 -6.47 -12.05 -15.28
C TRP A 72 -6.85 -10.70 -14.68
N ALA A 73 -6.50 -9.58 -15.34
CA ALA A 73 -6.98 -8.27 -14.93
C ALA A 73 -8.51 -8.17 -15.04
N TYR A 74 -9.13 -8.66 -16.12
CA TYR A 74 -10.58 -8.70 -16.26
C TYR A 74 -11.23 -9.49 -15.13
N PHE A 75 -10.71 -10.66 -14.82
CA PHE A 75 -11.19 -11.50 -13.73
C PHE A 75 -11.12 -10.77 -12.38
N GLY A 76 -9.96 -10.21 -12.05
CA GLY A 76 -9.76 -9.49 -10.78
C GLY A 76 -10.63 -8.24 -10.65
N LEU A 77 -10.72 -7.42 -11.71
CA LEU A 77 -11.57 -6.24 -11.75
C LEU A 77 -13.05 -6.58 -11.62
N THR A 78 -13.51 -7.67 -12.27
CA THR A 78 -14.91 -8.12 -12.16
C THR A 78 -15.24 -8.58 -10.74
N ILE A 79 -14.34 -9.32 -10.08
CA ILE A 79 -14.52 -9.72 -8.67
C ILE A 79 -14.67 -8.46 -7.80
N PHE A 80 -13.77 -7.49 -7.94
CA PHE A 80 -13.79 -6.28 -7.14
C PHE A 80 -15.03 -5.43 -7.42
N LEU A 81 -15.39 -5.27 -8.69
CA LEU A 81 -16.57 -4.53 -9.15
C LEU A 81 -17.87 -5.07 -8.55
N VAL A 82 -18.01 -6.39 -8.52
CA VAL A 82 -19.24 -7.05 -8.03
C VAL A 82 -19.27 -7.09 -6.50
N LEU A 83 -18.17 -7.49 -5.87
CA LEU A 83 -18.15 -7.76 -4.43
C LEU A 83 -18.15 -6.47 -3.59
N MET A 84 -17.47 -5.39 -4.02
CA MET A 84 -17.42 -4.18 -3.21
C MET A 84 -18.79 -3.56 -2.91
N PRO A 85 -19.72 -3.35 -3.87
CA PRO A 85 -21.05 -2.85 -3.56
C PRO A 85 -21.91 -3.87 -2.80
N LEU A 86 -21.66 -5.19 -2.94
CA LEU A 86 -22.38 -6.22 -2.18
C LEU A 86 -22.17 -6.11 -0.67
N MET A 87 -21.08 -5.49 -0.21
CA MET A 87 -20.89 -5.21 1.21
C MET A 87 -22.06 -4.41 1.80
N LEU A 88 -22.64 -3.48 1.04
CA LEU A 88 -23.75 -2.62 1.49
C LEU A 88 -25.05 -3.39 1.73
N LEU A 89 -25.21 -4.57 1.16
CA LEU A 89 -26.42 -5.40 1.33
C LEU A 89 -26.38 -6.22 2.64
N SER A 90 -25.22 -6.37 3.24
CA SER A 90 -25.07 -7.14 4.49
C SER A 90 -25.13 -6.24 5.71
N ARG A 91 -25.98 -6.60 6.66
CA ARG A 91 -25.98 -6.01 8.01
C ARG A 91 -25.09 -6.76 9.02
N ASN A 92 -24.55 -7.89 8.60
CA ASN A 92 -23.61 -8.67 9.41
C ASN A 92 -22.17 -8.24 9.11
N PRO A 93 -21.42 -7.71 10.10
CA PRO A 93 -20.04 -7.24 9.86
C PRO A 93 -19.11 -8.33 9.37
N TRP A 94 -19.28 -9.59 9.80
CA TRP A 94 -18.46 -10.71 9.37
C TRP A 94 -18.67 -11.07 7.89
N VAL A 95 -19.91 -10.99 7.43
CA VAL A 95 -20.25 -11.23 6.01
C VAL A 95 -19.67 -10.09 5.16
N ALA A 96 -19.87 -8.83 5.56
CA ALA A 96 -19.32 -7.68 4.85
C ALA A 96 -17.78 -7.72 4.82
N GLY A 97 -17.14 -8.05 5.97
CA GLY A 97 -15.69 -8.23 6.05
C GLY A 97 -15.18 -9.36 5.16
N GLY A 98 -15.84 -10.51 5.16
CA GLY A 98 -15.51 -11.64 4.28
C GLY A 98 -15.61 -11.29 2.80
N ILE A 99 -16.65 -10.58 2.39
CA ILE A 99 -16.80 -10.04 1.03
C ILE A 99 -15.62 -9.14 0.67
N SER A 100 -15.24 -8.22 1.56
CA SER A 100 -14.12 -7.31 1.32
C SER A 100 -12.78 -8.05 1.17
N VAL A 101 -12.53 -9.09 1.96
CA VAL A 101 -11.33 -9.92 1.87
C VAL A 101 -11.22 -10.61 0.52
N VAL A 102 -12.31 -11.21 0.03
CA VAL A 102 -12.33 -11.86 -1.28
C VAL A 102 -12.17 -10.84 -2.42
N ALA A 103 -12.81 -9.69 -2.31
CA ALA A 103 -12.66 -8.61 -3.29
C ALA A 103 -11.20 -8.17 -3.41
N TRP A 104 -10.50 -8.06 -2.27
CA TRP A 104 -9.06 -7.72 -2.24
C TRP A 104 -8.19 -8.80 -2.88
N GLY A 105 -8.53 -10.06 -2.72
CA GLY A 105 -7.89 -11.17 -3.42
C GLY A 105 -7.99 -11.03 -4.94
N GLY A 106 -9.13 -10.54 -5.46
CA GLY A 106 -9.31 -10.23 -6.87
C GLY A 106 -8.27 -9.23 -7.41
N MET A 107 -7.96 -8.18 -6.64
CA MET A 107 -7.00 -7.16 -7.05
C MET A 107 -5.57 -7.69 -7.25
N ALA A 108 -5.23 -8.80 -6.60
CA ALA A 108 -3.92 -9.44 -6.75
C ALA A 108 -3.65 -10.02 -8.16
N PHE A 109 -4.67 -10.15 -9.00
CA PHE A 109 -4.52 -10.52 -10.41
C PHE A 109 -4.28 -9.31 -11.32
N VAL A 110 -4.68 -8.11 -10.90
CA VAL A 110 -4.72 -6.93 -11.75
C VAL A 110 -3.33 -6.33 -11.97
N TRP A 111 -2.60 -6.05 -10.90
CA TRP A 111 -1.30 -5.39 -11.01
C TRP A 111 -0.26 -6.22 -11.77
N PRO A 112 -0.10 -7.53 -11.51
CA PRO A 112 0.80 -8.36 -12.32
C PRO A 112 0.43 -8.39 -13.81
N ALA A 113 -0.87 -8.37 -14.13
CA ALA A 113 -1.33 -8.34 -15.51
C ALA A 113 -0.98 -7.01 -16.21
N PHE A 114 -1.13 -5.87 -15.52
CA PHE A 114 -0.73 -4.56 -16.05
C PHE A 114 0.78 -4.47 -16.29
N TYR A 115 1.58 -4.91 -15.32
CA TYR A 115 3.04 -4.95 -15.49
C TYR A 115 3.47 -5.92 -16.58
N SER A 116 2.78 -7.05 -16.76
CA SER A 116 3.03 -8.01 -17.84
C SER A 116 2.78 -7.36 -19.21
N TRP A 117 1.69 -6.58 -19.35
CA TRP A 117 1.37 -5.89 -20.59
C TRP A 117 2.46 -4.89 -20.99
N PHE A 118 2.93 -4.06 -20.06
CA PHE A 118 4.07 -3.16 -20.33
C PHE A 118 5.37 -3.93 -20.58
N GLY A 119 5.56 -5.04 -19.88
CA GLY A 119 6.74 -5.91 -20.04
C GLY A 119 6.87 -6.55 -21.41
N ALA A 120 5.77 -6.66 -22.16
CA ALA A 120 5.75 -7.20 -23.52
C ALA A 120 6.33 -6.24 -24.58
N ASP A 121 6.57 -4.96 -24.25
CA ASP A 121 7.21 -4.01 -25.15
C ASP A 121 8.69 -4.40 -25.41
N PRO A 122 9.07 -4.72 -26.67
CA PRO A 122 10.43 -5.12 -26.98
C PRO A 122 11.46 -3.98 -26.85
N ASP A 123 11.03 -2.72 -26.96
CA ASP A 123 11.89 -1.55 -26.77
C ASP A 123 12.06 -1.24 -25.28
N ALA A 124 13.25 -1.52 -24.74
CA ALA A 124 13.58 -1.32 -23.33
C ALA A 124 13.42 0.14 -22.88
N ALA A 125 13.78 1.12 -23.71
CA ALA A 125 13.67 2.55 -23.35
C ALA A 125 12.20 2.98 -23.30
N ARG A 126 11.38 2.57 -24.27
CA ARG A 126 9.94 2.83 -24.31
C ARG A 126 9.24 2.12 -23.15
N ARG A 127 9.57 0.85 -22.86
CA ARG A 127 9.08 0.08 -21.71
C ARG A 127 9.36 0.80 -20.39
N GLN A 128 10.59 1.24 -20.16
CA GLN A 128 10.98 1.97 -18.96
C GLN A 128 10.20 3.28 -18.80
N LYS A 129 10.08 4.06 -19.89
CA LYS A 129 9.32 5.32 -19.89
C LYS A 129 7.84 5.08 -19.59
N SER A 130 7.25 4.05 -20.20
CA SER A 130 5.83 3.71 -20.01
C SER A 130 5.55 3.24 -18.59
N LEU A 131 6.40 2.41 -18.01
CA LEU A 131 6.31 2.02 -16.59
C LEU A 131 6.45 3.21 -15.64
N GLY A 132 7.34 4.17 -15.97
CA GLY A 132 7.49 5.39 -15.20
C GLY A 132 6.19 6.22 -15.17
N TRP A 133 5.56 6.47 -16.32
CA TRP A 133 4.28 7.17 -16.41
C TRP A 133 3.14 6.42 -15.73
N PHE A 134 3.12 5.09 -15.86
CA PHE A 134 2.13 4.27 -15.17
C PHE A 134 2.24 4.39 -13.65
N ASN A 135 3.48 4.37 -13.12
CA ASN A 135 3.72 4.54 -11.68
C ASN A 135 3.28 5.93 -11.19
N ILE A 136 3.50 6.98 -11.97
CA ILE A 136 2.99 8.32 -11.65
C ILE A 136 1.46 8.33 -11.65
N ALA A 137 0.83 7.72 -12.62
CA ALA A 137 -0.62 7.72 -12.77
C ALA A 137 -1.31 7.04 -11.59
N TRP A 138 -0.94 5.79 -11.24
CA TRP A 138 -1.57 5.10 -10.12
C TRP A 138 -1.25 5.78 -8.77
N SER A 139 -0.01 6.28 -8.58
CA SER A 139 0.35 7.02 -7.36
C SER A 139 -0.45 8.31 -7.19
N ALA A 140 -0.80 8.99 -8.28
CA ALA A 140 -1.67 10.17 -8.23
C ALA A 140 -3.08 9.79 -7.77
N GLY A 141 -3.67 8.70 -8.30
CA GLY A 141 -4.96 8.16 -7.85
C GLY A 141 -4.94 7.82 -6.37
N PHE A 142 -3.93 7.06 -5.94
CA PHE A 142 -3.67 6.70 -4.55
C PHE A 142 -3.59 7.92 -3.62
N THR A 143 -2.91 8.99 -4.06
CA THR A 143 -2.68 10.18 -3.24
C THR A 143 -3.93 11.06 -3.14
N ILE A 144 -4.63 11.27 -4.25
CA ILE A 144 -5.74 12.23 -4.33
C ILE A 144 -7.02 11.64 -3.71
N SER A 145 -7.24 10.34 -3.82
CA SER A 145 -8.48 9.68 -3.41
C SER A 145 -8.93 10.00 -1.97
N PRO A 146 -8.07 9.99 -0.94
CA PRO A 146 -8.52 10.29 0.42
C PRO A 146 -9.17 11.65 0.58
N LEU A 147 -8.81 12.66 -0.23
CA LEU A 147 -9.43 13.99 -0.15
C LEU A 147 -10.94 13.95 -0.46
N PHE A 148 -11.39 12.96 -1.22
CA PHE A 148 -12.79 12.79 -1.60
C PHE A 148 -13.49 11.70 -0.78
N ALA A 149 -12.77 10.66 -0.36
CA ALA A 149 -13.34 9.48 0.27
C ALA A 149 -14.11 9.81 1.55
N GLY A 150 -13.52 10.58 2.46
CA GLY A 150 -14.16 10.97 3.71
C GLY A 150 -15.36 11.90 3.52
N PRO A 151 -15.23 13.03 2.80
CA PRO A 151 -16.37 13.90 2.50
C PRO A 151 -17.53 13.18 1.84
N LEU A 152 -17.27 12.27 0.90
CA LEU A 152 -18.31 11.44 0.29
C LEU A 152 -19.00 10.53 1.32
N TYR A 153 -18.24 9.91 2.22
CA TYR A 153 -18.78 9.06 3.27
C TYR A 153 -19.62 9.86 4.29
N ASP A 154 -19.14 11.01 4.72
CA ASP A 154 -19.84 11.86 5.68
C ASP A 154 -21.11 12.46 5.08
N HIS A 155 -21.15 12.70 3.75
CA HIS A 155 -22.36 13.09 3.05
C HIS A 155 -23.38 11.94 2.98
N ALA A 156 -22.92 10.74 2.56
CA ALA A 156 -23.75 9.53 2.52
C ALA A 156 -22.84 8.29 2.55
N TYR A 157 -23.01 7.43 3.55
CA TYR A 157 -22.12 6.27 3.80
C TYR A 157 -21.97 5.32 2.59
N TRP A 158 -22.96 5.27 1.70
CA TRP A 158 -22.94 4.43 0.50
C TRP A 158 -22.26 5.07 -0.71
N LEU A 159 -22.12 6.41 -0.71
CA LEU A 159 -21.62 7.16 -1.88
C LEU A 159 -20.20 6.79 -2.29
N PRO A 160 -19.23 6.59 -1.38
CA PRO A 160 -17.90 6.10 -1.73
C PRO A 160 -17.94 4.76 -2.47
N PHE A 161 -18.84 3.86 -2.09
CA PHE A 161 -18.96 2.55 -2.75
C PHE A 161 -19.51 2.66 -4.17
N VAL A 162 -20.38 3.65 -4.45
CA VAL A 162 -20.79 3.99 -5.82
C VAL A 162 -19.60 4.49 -6.63
N VAL A 163 -18.76 5.34 -6.05
CA VAL A 163 -17.53 5.82 -6.71
C VAL A 163 -16.57 4.65 -6.98
N VAL A 164 -16.41 3.73 -6.03
CA VAL A 164 -15.62 2.50 -6.21
C VAL A 164 -16.18 1.65 -7.34
N PHE A 165 -17.49 1.42 -7.37
CA PHE A 165 -18.15 0.67 -8.42
C PHE A 165 -17.97 1.32 -9.80
N ALA A 166 -18.30 2.62 -9.92
CA ALA A 166 -18.17 3.36 -11.17
C ALA A 166 -16.71 3.42 -11.65
N GLY A 167 -15.77 3.74 -10.75
CA GLY A 167 -14.34 3.79 -11.07
C GLY A 167 -13.80 2.44 -11.52
N THR A 168 -14.12 1.37 -10.80
CA THR A 168 -13.72 0.01 -11.20
C THR A 168 -14.34 -0.41 -12.53
N GLY A 169 -15.60 -0.04 -12.77
CA GLY A 169 -16.30 -0.28 -14.04
C GLY A 169 -15.63 0.45 -15.21
N VAL A 170 -15.29 1.73 -15.04
CA VAL A 170 -14.54 2.50 -16.05
C VAL A 170 -13.15 1.89 -16.28
N ALA A 171 -12.43 1.52 -15.23
CA ALA A 171 -11.13 0.86 -15.36
C ALA A 171 -11.25 -0.47 -16.14
N LEU A 172 -12.27 -1.29 -15.83
CA LEU A 172 -12.54 -2.53 -16.55
C LEU A 172 -12.82 -2.27 -18.05
N LEU A 173 -13.66 -1.29 -18.39
CA LEU A 173 -13.95 -0.92 -19.78
C LEU A 173 -12.69 -0.44 -20.52
N LEU A 174 -11.86 0.37 -19.87
CA LEU A 174 -10.57 0.81 -20.42
C LEU A 174 -9.66 -0.38 -20.71
N VAL A 175 -9.57 -1.32 -19.78
CA VAL A 175 -8.70 -2.51 -19.92
C VAL A 175 -9.24 -3.47 -20.98
N ILE A 176 -10.56 -3.69 -21.07
CA ILE A 176 -11.19 -4.48 -22.14
C ILE A 176 -10.92 -3.87 -23.54
N SER A 177 -10.85 -2.55 -23.62
CA SER A 177 -10.56 -1.84 -24.86
C SER A 177 -9.11 -1.90 -25.33
N LEU A 178 -8.20 -2.50 -24.51
CA LEU A 178 -6.80 -2.65 -24.88
C LEU A 178 -6.61 -3.76 -25.92
N PRO A 179 -5.69 -3.58 -26.88
CA PRO A 179 -5.27 -4.65 -27.78
C PRO A 179 -4.53 -5.74 -26.98
N ARG A 180 -4.53 -6.95 -27.50
CA ARG A 180 -3.71 -8.02 -26.94
C ARG A 180 -2.22 -7.67 -27.08
N GLU A 181 -1.41 -8.10 -26.14
CA GLU A 181 0.03 -7.80 -26.09
C GLU A 181 0.71 -8.17 -27.41
N ARG A 182 0.44 -9.37 -27.93
CA ARG A 182 1.02 -9.89 -29.18
C ARG A 182 0.60 -9.07 -30.41
N ASP A 183 -0.63 -8.61 -30.45
CA ASP A 183 -1.18 -7.85 -31.58
C ASP A 183 -0.61 -6.43 -31.61
N TYR A 184 -0.21 -5.90 -30.46
CA TYR A 184 0.29 -4.54 -30.30
C TYR A 184 1.83 -4.45 -30.36
N PHE A 185 2.52 -5.36 -29.69
CA PHE A 185 3.99 -5.33 -29.60
C PHE A 185 4.69 -6.32 -30.55
N GLY A 186 3.95 -7.22 -31.20
CA GLY A 186 4.51 -8.29 -32.02
C GLY A 186 4.92 -9.53 -31.21
N ALA A 187 5.61 -10.45 -31.87
CA ALA A 187 6.16 -11.63 -31.20
C ALA A 187 7.23 -11.19 -30.19
N PRO A 188 7.31 -11.85 -29.01
CA PRO A 188 8.33 -11.52 -28.03
C PRO A 188 9.72 -11.67 -28.66
N ALA A 189 10.53 -10.62 -28.56
CA ALA A 189 11.94 -10.73 -28.89
C ALA A 189 12.57 -11.76 -27.95
N HIS A 190 13.39 -12.67 -28.49
CA HIS A 190 14.25 -13.51 -27.66
C HIS A 190 15.11 -12.56 -26.80
N GLU A 191 14.88 -12.57 -25.48
CA GLU A 191 15.81 -11.91 -24.56
C GLU A 191 17.15 -12.61 -24.72
N ASP A 192 18.15 -11.91 -25.26
CA ASP A 192 19.52 -12.39 -25.29
C ASP A 192 19.98 -12.63 -23.84
N PRO A 193 20.35 -13.84 -23.45
CA PRO A 193 20.81 -14.14 -22.10
C PRO A 193 22.10 -13.37 -21.72
N GLU A 194 22.79 -12.80 -22.71
CA GLU A 194 24.10 -12.17 -22.53
C GLU A 194 24.07 -10.70 -22.09
N SER A 195 22.91 -10.03 -22.04
CA SER A 195 22.82 -8.68 -21.45
C SER A 195 22.71 -8.69 -19.91
N GLU A 196 23.35 -9.65 -19.24
CA GLU A 196 23.42 -9.66 -17.77
C GLU A 196 24.20 -8.44 -17.28
N SER A 197 23.49 -7.40 -16.86
CA SER A 197 24.07 -6.29 -16.13
C SER A 197 24.83 -6.83 -14.90
N ALA A 198 26.04 -6.31 -14.67
CA ALA A 198 26.88 -6.72 -13.55
C ALA A 198 26.12 -6.67 -12.23
N ILE A 199 26.25 -7.69 -11.40
CA ILE A 199 25.62 -7.78 -10.08
C ILE A 199 26.13 -6.67 -9.19
N ASP A 200 25.24 -5.82 -8.67
CA ASP A 200 25.59 -4.82 -7.65
C ASP A 200 25.68 -5.47 -6.26
N TRP A 201 26.89 -5.92 -5.90
CA TRP A 201 27.18 -6.56 -4.62
C TRP A 201 26.92 -5.67 -3.39
N LYS A 202 26.99 -4.34 -3.55
CA LYS A 202 26.63 -3.42 -2.47
C LYS A 202 25.13 -3.48 -2.17
N SER A 203 24.30 -3.60 -3.19
CA SER A 203 22.86 -3.79 -3.03
C SER A 203 22.51 -5.08 -2.28
N GLU A 204 23.28 -6.16 -2.45
CA GLU A 204 23.12 -7.41 -1.70
C GLU A 204 23.23 -7.20 -0.19
N THR A 205 24.15 -6.32 0.23
CA THR A 205 24.37 -6.00 1.65
C THR A 205 23.14 -5.37 2.32
N PHE A 206 22.39 -4.55 1.59
CA PHE A 206 21.27 -3.78 2.14
C PHE A 206 19.89 -4.45 1.95
N LEU A 207 19.82 -5.50 1.15
CA LEU A 207 18.57 -6.17 0.76
C LEU A 207 17.69 -6.54 1.97
N TYR A 208 18.24 -7.25 2.94
CA TYR A 208 17.48 -7.73 4.10
C TYR A 208 17.04 -6.59 5.03
N ALA A 209 17.89 -5.57 5.18
CA ALA A 209 17.56 -4.40 5.99
C ALA A 209 16.41 -3.60 5.36
N ALA A 210 16.37 -3.49 4.03
CA ALA A 210 15.31 -2.84 3.31
C ALA A 210 13.98 -3.64 3.38
N TRP A 211 14.03 -4.97 3.30
CA TRP A 211 12.84 -5.81 3.53
C TRP A 211 12.28 -5.64 4.94
N MET A 212 13.15 -5.56 5.95
CA MET A 212 12.72 -5.28 7.32
C MET A 212 12.10 -3.89 7.43
N ALA A 213 12.67 -2.87 6.78
CA ALA A 213 12.10 -1.51 6.78
C ALA A 213 10.71 -1.49 6.15
N THR A 214 10.52 -2.19 5.05
CA THR A 214 9.21 -2.33 4.39
C THR A 214 8.19 -3.06 5.27
N LEU A 215 8.60 -4.14 5.94
CA LEU A 215 7.73 -4.86 6.86
C LEU A 215 7.26 -3.95 8.01
N VAL A 216 8.18 -3.22 8.64
CA VAL A 216 7.86 -2.27 9.73
C VAL A 216 6.96 -1.14 9.25
N ALA A 217 7.23 -0.56 8.07
CA ALA A 217 6.40 0.50 7.51
C ALA A 217 4.97 0.01 7.22
N ASN A 218 4.82 -1.20 6.70
CA ASN A 218 3.50 -1.80 6.46
C ASN A 218 2.79 -2.22 7.76
N LEU A 219 3.53 -2.60 8.80
CA LEU A 219 2.96 -2.82 10.13
C LEU A 219 2.35 -1.51 10.67
N ILE A 220 3.10 -0.40 10.63
CA ILE A 220 2.60 0.92 11.02
C ILE A 220 1.36 1.29 10.20
N LEU A 221 1.43 1.13 8.88
CA LEU A 221 0.33 1.42 7.98
C LEU A 221 -0.92 0.57 8.27
N GLY A 222 -0.75 -0.71 8.60
CA GLY A 222 -1.84 -1.60 8.99
C GLY A 222 -2.61 -1.09 10.20
N VAL A 223 -1.91 -0.65 11.25
CA VAL A 223 -2.53 -0.03 12.43
C VAL A 223 -3.26 1.27 12.06
N MET A 224 -2.61 2.13 11.30
CA MET A 224 -3.17 3.43 10.92
C MET A 224 -4.43 3.29 10.07
N ARG A 225 -4.52 2.29 9.23
CA ARG A 225 -5.68 2.05 8.35
C ARG A 225 -6.83 1.31 9.05
N SER A 226 -6.52 0.40 9.97
CA SER A 226 -7.53 -0.48 10.58
C SER A 226 -8.01 0.00 11.93
N VAL A 227 -7.12 0.56 12.76
CA VAL A 227 -7.38 0.88 14.17
C VAL A 227 -7.60 2.38 14.37
N TYR A 228 -6.75 3.22 13.76
CA TYR A 228 -6.79 4.67 14.00
C TYR A 228 -8.07 5.38 13.55
N PRO A 229 -8.80 4.93 12.50
CA PRO A 229 -10.11 5.50 12.14
C PRO A 229 -11.09 5.54 13.31
N LYS A 230 -11.11 4.47 14.15
CA LYS A 230 -11.96 4.43 15.36
C LYS A 230 -11.57 5.51 16.36
N ARG A 231 -10.26 5.72 16.60
CA ARG A 231 -9.81 6.79 17.49
C ARG A 231 -10.23 8.17 17.00
N VAL A 232 -10.13 8.45 15.72
CA VAL A 232 -10.61 9.73 15.15
C VAL A 232 -12.12 9.86 15.36
N ASN A 233 -12.87 8.79 15.08
CA ASN A 233 -14.32 8.75 15.28
C ASN A 233 -14.71 9.07 16.75
N ASP A 234 -14.04 8.44 17.71
CA ASP A 234 -14.31 8.64 19.15
C ASP A 234 -13.93 10.07 19.60
N LEU A 235 -12.81 10.62 19.10
CA LEU A 235 -12.39 11.99 19.40
C LEU A 235 -13.37 13.03 18.84
N VAL A 236 -13.91 12.81 17.65
CA VAL A 236 -14.94 13.68 17.07
C VAL A 236 -16.23 13.56 17.88
N ALA A 237 -16.69 12.35 18.17
CA ALA A 237 -17.92 12.11 18.94
C ALA A 237 -17.89 12.69 20.36
N SER A 238 -16.71 12.67 21.01
CA SER A 238 -16.53 13.25 22.35
C SER A 238 -16.23 14.75 22.35
N GLY A 239 -16.10 15.39 21.18
CA GLY A 239 -15.63 16.77 21.05
C GLY A 239 -14.19 16.96 21.55
N GLY A 240 -13.40 15.88 21.57
CA GLY A 240 -12.01 15.89 22.04
C GLY A 240 -10.99 16.38 21.01
N LEU A 241 -11.33 16.42 19.73
CA LEU A 241 -10.42 16.81 18.68
C LEU A 241 -10.14 18.31 18.67
N ARG A 242 -8.87 18.70 18.51
CA ARG A 242 -8.37 20.09 18.46
C ARG A 242 -7.60 20.32 17.18
N ILE A 243 -7.44 21.59 16.74
CA ILE A 243 -6.54 21.90 15.61
C ILE A 243 -5.09 21.78 16.08
N PHE A 244 -4.72 22.52 17.12
CA PHE A 244 -3.41 22.46 17.77
C PHE A 244 -3.57 22.04 19.24
N PHE A 245 -3.51 23.01 20.18
CA PHE A 245 -3.55 22.79 21.62
C PHE A 245 -4.62 23.67 22.29
N GLU A 246 -5.62 24.12 21.53
CA GLU A 246 -6.70 24.98 22.04
C GLU A 246 -7.49 24.27 23.14
N SER A 247 -8.06 25.06 24.06
CA SER A 247 -8.90 24.53 25.14
C SER A 247 -10.21 23.95 24.63
N HIS A 248 -10.76 24.50 23.54
CA HIS A 248 -12.02 24.08 22.95
C HIS A 248 -11.86 23.66 21.48
N PRO A 249 -12.63 22.67 20.99
CA PRO A 249 -12.59 22.32 19.58
C PRO A 249 -13.21 23.42 18.73
N ALA A 250 -12.67 23.63 17.54
CA ALA A 250 -13.36 24.41 16.53
C ALA A 250 -14.64 23.66 16.07
N ALA A 251 -15.72 24.40 15.79
CA ALA A 251 -17.01 23.81 15.45
C ALA A 251 -16.95 22.76 14.32
N PHE A 252 -16.13 22.98 13.30
CA PHE A 252 -15.98 22.03 12.19
C PHE A 252 -15.25 20.74 12.59
N LEU A 253 -14.61 20.66 13.79
CA LEU A 253 -13.96 19.44 14.26
C LEU A 253 -14.91 18.49 14.99
N THR A 254 -16.10 18.90 15.32
CA THR A 254 -17.10 18.10 16.03
C THR A 254 -17.97 17.23 15.14
N VAL A 255 -17.80 17.35 13.83
CA VAL A 255 -18.52 16.58 12.79
C VAL A 255 -17.54 16.00 11.77
N ASP A 256 -18.01 15.10 10.91
CA ASP A 256 -17.28 14.61 9.76
C ASP A 256 -15.97 13.86 10.10
N ALA A 257 -16.09 12.83 10.93
CA ALA A 257 -14.94 12.03 11.38
C ALA A 257 -14.17 11.38 10.22
N ALA A 258 -14.88 10.87 9.21
CA ALA A 258 -14.26 10.25 8.05
C ALA A 258 -13.49 11.29 7.22
N THR A 259 -13.99 12.51 7.10
CA THR A 259 -13.30 13.63 6.46
C THR A 259 -11.99 13.97 7.16
N LYS A 260 -11.99 14.07 8.51
CA LYS A 260 -10.76 14.36 9.28
C LYS A 260 -9.72 13.26 9.10
N TYR A 261 -10.13 12.00 9.20
CA TYR A 261 -9.24 10.87 8.93
C TYR A 261 -8.71 10.87 7.48
N SER A 262 -9.54 11.23 6.51
CA SER A 262 -9.14 11.35 5.11
C SER A 262 -8.02 12.35 4.87
N TRP A 263 -8.02 13.48 5.58
CA TRP A 263 -6.91 14.45 5.53
C TRP A 263 -5.61 13.85 6.05
N LEU A 264 -5.69 13.04 7.11
CA LEU A 264 -4.52 12.32 7.64
C LEU A 264 -4.01 11.29 6.60
N ALA A 265 -4.90 10.52 6.01
CA ALA A 265 -4.57 9.54 4.98
C ALA A 265 -3.97 10.21 3.73
N PHE A 266 -4.50 11.37 3.32
CA PHE A 266 -3.90 12.18 2.25
C PHE A 266 -2.47 12.61 2.58
N GLY A 267 -2.22 13.13 3.79
CA GLY A 267 -0.87 13.52 4.23
C GLY A 267 0.12 12.36 4.18
N CYS A 268 -0.32 11.17 4.62
CA CYS A 268 0.46 9.93 4.52
C CYS A 268 0.79 9.59 3.06
N SER A 269 -0.22 9.54 2.20
CA SER A 269 -0.07 9.17 0.79
C SER A 269 0.78 10.18 0.01
N LEU A 270 0.59 11.48 0.27
CA LEU A 270 1.36 12.56 -0.34
C LEU A 270 2.85 12.42 0.01
N CYS A 271 3.18 12.22 1.28
CA CYS A 271 4.58 12.06 1.70
C CYS A 271 5.20 10.79 1.11
N THR A 272 4.44 9.69 1.00
CA THR A 272 4.90 8.48 0.28
C THR A 272 5.26 8.80 -1.16
N ALA A 273 4.37 9.49 -1.89
CA ALA A 273 4.59 9.88 -3.28
C ALA A 273 5.80 10.83 -3.45
N LEU A 274 5.95 11.82 -2.56
CA LEU A 274 7.10 12.73 -2.58
C LEU A 274 8.44 12.01 -2.34
N ILE A 275 8.46 11.02 -1.44
CA ILE A 275 9.65 10.17 -1.25
C ILE A 275 9.94 9.33 -2.49
N PHE A 276 8.93 8.77 -3.16
CA PHE A 276 9.14 8.03 -4.41
C PHE A 276 9.74 8.92 -5.50
N LEU A 277 9.24 10.15 -5.65
CA LEU A 277 9.80 11.14 -6.57
C LEU A 277 11.25 11.48 -6.23
N TYR A 278 11.52 11.80 -4.96
CA TYR A 278 12.88 12.14 -4.50
C TYR A 278 13.87 10.98 -4.69
N PHE A 279 13.49 9.76 -4.30
CA PHE A 279 14.36 8.58 -4.42
C PHE A 279 14.54 8.14 -5.88
N GLY A 280 13.53 8.35 -6.71
CA GLY A 280 13.61 8.09 -8.15
C GLY A 280 14.61 8.98 -8.88
N HIS A 281 14.79 10.23 -8.43
CA HIS A 281 15.70 11.21 -9.05
C HIS A 281 17.04 11.37 -8.32
N SER A 282 17.18 10.86 -7.10
CA SER A 282 18.38 11.00 -6.27
C SER A 282 19.05 9.66 -5.99
N THR A 283 20.38 9.67 -5.98
CA THR A 283 21.19 8.50 -5.58
C THR A 283 21.77 8.62 -4.18
N VAL A 284 21.54 9.75 -3.49
CA VAL A 284 22.13 10.08 -2.18
C VAL A 284 21.76 9.07 -1.09
N TRP A 285 20.60 8.44 -1.20
CA TRP A 285 20.07 7.47 -0.25
C TRP A 285 20.67 6.06 -0.40
N ARG A 286 21.19 5.74 -1.60
CA ARG A 286 21.68 4.39 -1.92
C ARG A 286 22.79 3.97 -0.97
N HIS A 287 22.72 2.73 -0.50
CA HIS A 287 23.72 2.10 0.38
C HIS A 287 23.99 2.87 1.70
N LYS A 288 23.01 3.65 2.18
CA LYS A 288 23.11 4.38 3.45
C LYS A 288 22.02 3.93 4.41
N LEU A 289 22.42 3.14 5.42
CA LEU A 289 21.51 2.65 6.44
C LEU A 289 20.84 3.78 7.25
N GLY A 290 21.47 4.95 7.33
CA GLY A 290 20.95 6.12 8.03
C GLY A 290 19.58 6.59 7.52
N TRP A 291 19.28 6.46 6.23
CA TRP A 291 17.96 6.78 5.68
C TRP A 291 16.88 5.83 6.19
N LEU A 292 17.18 4.50 6.22
CA LEU A 292 16.23 3.50 6.70
C LEU A 292 15.98 3.67 8.20
N ILE A 293 17.02 3.88 9.00
CA ILE A 293 16.89 4.02 10.45
C ILE A 293 16.29 5.37 10.83
N GLY A 294 16.80 6.47 10.26
CA GLY A 294 16.39 7.83 10.62
C GLY A 294 14.88 8.05 10.44
N ILE A 295 14.33 7.60 9.31
CA ILE A 295 12.90 7.75 9.06
C ILE A 295 12.06 6.82 9.95
N GLN A 296 12.55 5.62 10.32
CA GLN A 296 11.84 4.73 11.24
C GLN A 296 11.82 5.29 12.66
N VAL A 297 12.91 5.91 13.12
CA VAL A 297 12.93 6.62 14.41
C VAL A 297 11.92 7.75 14.40
N ALA A 298 11.92 8.59 13.36
CA ALA A 298 10.98 9.71 13.24
C ALA A 298 9.53 9.21 13.21
N ALA A 299 9.22 8.21 12.38
CA ALA A 299 7.89 7.61 12.29
C ALA A 299 7.48 6.93 13.61
N GLY A 300 8.40 6.27 14.30
CA GLY A 300 8.13 5.63 15.58
C GLY A 300 7.82 6.62 16.69
N THR A 301 8.56 7.72 16.77
CA THR A 301 8.29 8.81 17.71
C THR A 301 6.92 9.45 17.43
N ALA A 302 6.65 9.69 16.15
CA ALA A 302 5.36 10.23 15.72
C ALA A 302 4.21 9.26 16.00
N PHE A 303 4.40 7.97 15.76
CA PHE A 303 3.43 6.93 16.05
C PHE A 303 3.14 6.82 17.56
N TRP A 304 4.16 6.95 18.39
CA TRP A 304 3.99 7.03 19.85
C TRP A 304 3.17 8.26 20.26
N ALA A 305 3.39 9.42 19.64
CA ALA A 305 2.62 10.63 19.89
C ALA A 305 1.12 10.45 19.57
N LEU A 306 0.75 9.58 18.62
CA LEU A 306 -0.64 9.26 18.31
C LEU A 306 -1.40 8.61 19.49
N ALA A 307 -0.69 8.05 20.48
CA ALA A 307 -1.32 7.45 21.66
C ALA A 307 -2.14 8.46 22.47
N THR A 308 -1.64 9.68 22.64
CA THR A 308 -2.20 10.67 23.57
C THR A 308 -2.68 11.94 22.90
N THR A 309 -2.19 12.24 21.69
CA THR A 309 -2.55 13.50 21.03
C THR A 309 -4.03 13.60 20.70
N THR A 310 -4.58 14.79 20.89
CA THR A 310 -5.90 15.21 20.42
C THR A 310 -5.78 16.27 19.30
N SER A 311 -4.54 16.69 18.95
CA SER A 311 -4.25 17.70 17.96
C SER A 311 -4.24 17.12 16.55
N LEU A 312 -5.10 17.63 15.66
CA LEU A 312 -5.17 17.23 14.25
C LEU A 312 -3.85 17.53 13.52
N ALA A 313 -3.17 18.64 13.87
CA ALA A 313 -1.89 19.01 13.28
C ALA A 313 -0.78 17.99 13.65
N VAL A 314 -0.73 17.55 14.92
CA VAL A 314 0.22 16.51 15.35
C VAL A 314 -0.11 15.18 14.69
N MET A 315 -1.39 14.83 14.57
CA MET A 315 -1.82 13.61 13.85
C MET A 315 -1.39 13.66 12.37
N LEU A 316 -1.59 14.81 11.70
CA LEU A 316 -1.20 14.99 10.30
C LEU A 316 0.32 14.83 10.12
N LEU A 317 1.12 15.41 11.00
CA LEU A 317 2.58 15.24 10.99
C LEU A 317 2.97 13.77 11.20
N ALA A 318 2.32 13.07 12.13
CA ALA A 318 2.57 11.66 12.39
C ALA A 318 2.23 10.77 11.17
N PHE A 319 1.12 11.05 10.52
CA PHE A 319 0.73 10.37 9.28
C PHE A 319 1.69 10.67 8.12
N ALA A 320 2.13 11.92 7.99
CA ALA A 320 3.12 12.32 7.00
C ALA A 320 4.46 11.60 7.20
N LEU A 321 4.95 11.51 8.44
CA LEU A 321 6.19 10.78 8.77
C LEU A 321 6.05 9.27 8.55
N ALA A 322 4.89 8.68 8.87
CA ALA A 322 4.61 7.28 8.56
C ALA A 322 4.57 7.03 7.04
N GLY A 323 3.97 7.94 6.27
CA GLY A 323 4.00 7.90 4.81
C GLY A 323 5.41 8.01 4.23
N ALA A 324 6.24 8.88 4.80
CA ALA A 324 7.65 8.98 4.42
C ALA A 324 8.42 7.68 4.74
N ALA A 325 8.16 7.05 5.90
CA ALA A 325 8.75 5.77 6.25
C ALA A 325 8.33 4.64 5.30
N LEU A 326 7.05 4.63 4.90
CA LEU A 326 6.55 3.71 3.88
C LEU A 326 7.27 3.94 2.55
N GLY A 327 7.39 5.20 2.12
CA GLY A 327 8.08 5.57 0.89
C GLY A 327 9.54 5.10 0.87
N VAL A 328 10.29 5.40 1.93
CA VAL A 328 11.71 5.00 2.06
C VAL A 328 11.84 3.48 2.11
N GLY A 329 11.06 2.80 2.94
CA GLY A 329 11.11 1.35 3.09
C GLY A 329 10.78 0.65 1.77
N PHE A 330 9.62 0.94 1.20
CA PHE A 330 9.12 0.29 -0.01
C PHE A 330 10.02 0.55 -1.22
N PHE A 331 10.41 1.81 -1.48
CA PHE A 331 11.27 2.12 -2.61
C PHE A 331 12.63 1.43 -2.51
N SER A 332 13.25 1.47 -1.32
CA SER A 332 14.55 0.83 -1.09
C SER A 332 14.47 -0.69 -1.24
N SER A 333 13.40 -1.31 -0.72
CA SER A 333 13.24 -2.76 -0.76
C SER A 333 13.01 -3.26 -2.19
N VAL A 334 12.24 -2.55 -2.99
CA VAL A 334 12.05 -2.85 -4.43
C VAL A 334 13.38 -2.68 -5.17
N TYR A 335 14.07 -1.56 -4.96
CA TYR A 335 15.35 -1.28 -5.61
C TYR A 335 16.37 -2.40 -5.37
N TYR A 336 16.61 -2.78 -4.09
CA TYR A 336 17.56 -3.84 -3.76
C TYR A 336 17.07 -5.24 -4.16
N SER A 337 15.76 -5.47 -4.24
CA SER A 337 15.21 -6.75 -4.69
C SER A 337 15.50 -7.02 -6.17
N VAL A 338 15.47 -5.98 -7.00
CA VAL A 338 15.68 -6.12 -8.45
C VAL A 338 17.13 -5.93 -8.88
N ALA A 339 18.02 -5.53 -7.97
CA ALA A 339 19.43 -5.27 -8.25
C ALA A 339 20.22 -6.51 -8.71
N ASN A 340 19.71 -7.73 -8.45
CA ASN A 340 20.30 -8.96 -8.96
C ASN A 340 19.38 -9.56 -10.03
N PRO A 341 19.77 -9.52 -11.32
CA PRO A 341 18.94 -9.98 -12.44
C PRO A 341 18.51 -11.44 -12.33
N ARG A 342 19.38 -12.34 -11.81
CA ARG A 342 19.10 -13.77 -11.66
C ARG A 342 18.04 -14.08 -10.62
N LEU A 343 17.91 -13.24 -9.58
CA LEU A 343 17.04 -13.49 -8.44
C LEU A 343 15.87 -12.49 -8.33
N LYS A 344 15.74 -11.55 -9.26
CA LYS A 344 14.75 -10.43 -9.21
C LYS A 344 13.33 -10.89 -8.95
N HIS A 345 12.85 -11.91 -9.67
CA HIS A 345 11.47 -12.40 -9.53
C HIS A 345 11.20 -13.00 -8.15
N ARG A 346 12.13 -13.86 -7.65
CA ARG A 346 12.00 -14.46 -6.32
C ARG A 346 12.04 -13.41 -5.21
N ARG A 347 12.91 -12.41 -5.35
CA ARG A 347 13.08 -11.34 -4.35
C ARG A 347 11.90 -10.37 -4.34
N ALA A 348 11.36 -10.04 -5.51
CA ALA A 348 10.13 -9.25 -5.60
C ALA A 348 8.97 -9.96 -4.89
N ALA A 349 8.82 -11.28 -5.07
CA ALA A 349 7.80 -12.04 -4.38
C ALA A 349 7.99 -12.07 -2.85
N ILE A 350 9.24 -12.15 -2.37
CA ILE A 350 9.54 -12.07 -0.92
C ILE A 350 9.23 -10.67 -0.39
N ASN A 351 9.54 -9.62 -1.15
CA ASN A 351 9.18 -8.25 -0.80
C ASN A 351 7.66 -8.09 -0.62
N GLU A 352 6.87 -8.55 -1.59
CA GLU A 352 5.40 -8.49 -1.51
C GLU A 352 4.85 -9.32 -0.34
N ALA A 353 5.46 -10.48 -0.05
CA ALA A 353 5.11 -11.24 1.14
C ALA A 353 5.40 -10.45 2.43
N GLY A 354 6.52 -9.72 2.49
CA GLY A 354 6.87 -8.84 3.62
C GLY A 354 5.85 -7.70 3.81
N VAL A 355 5.38 -7.10 2.71
CA VAL A 355 4.29 -6.09 2.72
C VAL A 355 3.02 -6.70 3.32
N GLY A 356 2.60 -7.88 2.85
CA GLY A 356 1.41 -8.57 3.33
C GLY A 356 1.52 -8.97 4.81
N VAL A 357 2.66 -9.52 5.23
CA VAL A 357 2.90 -9.91 6.63
C VAL A 357 2.90 -8.68 7.54
N GLY A 358 3.56 -7.58 7.15
CA GLY A 358 3.54 -6.32 7.90
C GLY A 358 2.12 -5.79 8.09
N GLY A 359 1.36 -5.70 6.99
CA GLY A 359 -0.04 -5.26 7.02
C GLY A 359 -0.93 -6.15 7.88
N PHE A 360 -0.77 -7.47 7.80
CA PHE A 360 -1.50 -8.43 8.64
C PHE A 360 -1.18 -8.23 10.14
N LEU A 361 0.10 -8.26 10.49
CA LEU A 361 0.52 -8.09 11.89
C LEU A 361 0.08 -6.73 12.45
N GLY A 362 0.24 -5.66 11.68
CA GLY A 362 -0.19 -4.33 12.08
C GLY A 362 -1.69 -4.26 12.33
N SER A 363 -2.49 -4.79 11.43
CA SER A 363 -3.95 -4.73 11.55
C SER A 363 -4.48 -5.67 12.64
N VAL A 364 -4.08 -6.95 12.64
CA VAL A 364 -4.66 -7.97 13.54
C VAL A 364 -4.13 -7.85 14.96
N VAL A 365 -2.80 -7.83 15.13
CA VAL A 365 -2.21 -7.81 16.47
C VAL A 365 -2.57 -6.52 17.20
N PHE A 366 -2.44 -5.39 16.51
CA PHE A 366 -2.74 -4.10 17.14
C PHE A 366 -4.24 -3.84 17.26
N GLY A 367 -5.07 -4.38 16.36
CA GLY A 367 -6.53 -4.39 16.52
C GLY A 367 -6.97 -5.17 17.76
N TYR A 368 -6.38 -6.35 17.98
CA TYR A 368 -6.61 -7.14 19.19
C TYR A 368 -6.15 -6.40 20.47
N LEU A 369 -4.96 -5.81 20.43
CA LEU A 369 -4.42 -5.05 21.58
C LEU A 369 -5.26 -3.82 21.89
N ALA A 370 -5.73 -3.09 20.87
CA ALA A 370 -6.63 -1.94 21.03
C ALA A 370 -7.96 -2.33 21.66
N ASN A 371 -8.54 -3.44 21.21
CA ASN A 371 -9.82 -3.95 21.74
C ASN A 371 -9.69 -4.41 23.21
N ARG A 372 -8.54 -4.99 23.60
CA ARG A 372 -8.33 -5.54 24.95
C ARG A 372 -7.82 -4.52 25.97
N HIS A 373 -6.95 -3.61 25.56
CA HIS A 373 -6.22 -2.69 26.45
C HIS A 373 -6.53 -1.21 26.17
N GLY A 374 -7.40 -0.93 25.20
CA GLY A 374 -7.78 0.42 24.80
C GLY A 374 -6.95 0.97 23.65
N MET A 375 -7.50 1.98 22.98
CA MET A 375 -7.00 2.54 21.74
C MET A 375 -5.59 3.16 21.81
N ALA A 376 -5.15 3.62 22.98
CA ALA A 376 -3.83 4.21 23.18
C ALA A 376 -2.70 3.14 23.24
N PHE A 377 -3.03 1.95 23.72
CA PHE A 377 -2.06 0.90 24.05
C PHE A 377 -1.17 0.49 22.86
N PRO A 378 -1.69 0.22 21.66
CA PRO A 378 -0.86 -0.15 20.50
C PRO A 378 0.19 0.89 20.17
N PHE A 379 -0.15 2.16 20.31
CA PHE A 379 0.72 3.28 19.97
C PHE A 379 1.79 3.51 21.04
N GLN A 380 1.46 3.33 22.32
CA GLN A 380 2.40 3.44 23.44
C GLN A 380 3.49 2.37 23.39
N TRP A 381 3.17 1.16 22.93
CA TRP A 381 4.10 0.03 22.84
C TRP A 381 4.85 -0.09 21.52
N SER A 382 4.61 0.82 20.56
CA SER A 382 5.32 0.81 19.28
C SER A 382 6.83 1.06 19.38
N PRO A 383 7.37 1.93 20.26
CA PRO A 383 8.81 2.21 20.32
C PRO A 383 9.67 0.96 20.55
N PRO A 384 9.36 0.03 21.48
CA PRO A 384 10.13 -1.20 21.64
C PRO A 384 10.22 -2.03 20.36
N PHE A 385 9.13 -2.15 19.58
CA PHE A 385 9.13 -2.88 18.32
C PHE A 385 10.04 -2.23 17.27
N ILE A 386 10.00 -0.90 17.20
CA ILE A 386 10.84 -0.14 16.26
C ILE A 386 12.31 -0.24 16.64
N ILE A 387 12.64 -0.13 17.93
CA ILE A 387 14.00 -0.31 18.43
C ILE A 387 14.51 -1.72 18.09
N ALA A 388 13.70 -2.75 18.35
CA ALA A 388 14.05 -4.14 18.01
C ALA A 388 14.30 -4.32 16.50
N ALA A 389 13.44 -3.70 15.66
CA ALA A 389 13.60 -3.73 14.21
C ALA A 389 14.89 -3.03 13.75
N ILE A 390 15.24 -1.88 14.35
CA ILE A 390 16.48 -1.15 14.05
C ILE A 390 17.71 -1.98 14.44
N LEU A 391 17.72 -2.58 15.62
CA LEU A 391 18.81 -3.46 16.07
C LEU A 391 18.97 -4.65 15.13
N LEU A 392 17.86 -5.24 14.72
CA LEU A 392 17.85 -6.33 13.74
C LEU A 392 18.39 -5.87 12.39
N GLN A 393 18.07 -4.66 11.92
CA GLN A 393 18.61 -4.13 10.67
C GLN A 393 20.14 -3.95 10.69
N PHE A 394 20.71 -3.50 11.80
CA PHE A 394 22.18 -3.47 11.94
C PHE A 394 22.79 -4.87 11.80
N TRP A 395 22.16 -5.87 12.41
CA TRP A 395 22.60 -7.24 12.27
C TRP A 395 22.43 -7.76 10.83
N LEU A 396 21.29 -7.46 10.20
CA LEU A 396 20.98 -7.86 8.82
C LEU A 396 21.95 -7.27 7.80
N VAL A 397 22.38 -6.02 7.96
CA VAL A 397 23.40 -5.41 7.09
C VAL A 397 24.74 -6.13 7.23
N ARG A 398 25.15 -6.45 8.46
CA ARG A 398 26.37 -7.24 8.68
C ARG A 398 26.28 -8.64 8.08
N HIS A 399 25.13 -9.28 8.21
CA HIS A 399 24.87 -10.59 7.60
C HIS A 399 24.86 -10.50 6.08
N GLY A 400 24.21 -9.50 5.50
CA GLY A 400 24.17 -9.23 4.07
C GLY A 400 25.57 -9.01 3.49
N ALA A 401 26.41 -8.24 4.16
CA ALA A 401 27.80 -8.00 3.75
C ALA A 401 28.62 -9.31 3.66
N ARG A 402 28.49 -10.18 4.68
CA ARG A 402 29.16 -11.49 4.68
C ARG A 402 28.65 -12.39 3.55
N ARG A 403 27.37 -12.37 3.27
CA ARG A 403 26.77 -13.14 2.18
C ARG A 403 27.20 -12.62 0.81
N ALA A 404 27.19 -11.30 0.62
CA ALA A 404 27.65 -10.68 -0.62
C ALA A 404 29.11 -11.06 -0.94
N ALA A 405 29.98 -11.01 0.06
CA ALA A 405 31.39 -11.42 -0.09
C ALA A 405 31.54 -12.89 -0.52
N ARG A 406 30.75 -13.81 0.07
CA ARG A 406 30.74 -15.24 -0.33
C ARG A 406 30.25 -15.44 -1.76
N MET A 407 29.18 -14.78 -2.15
CA MET A 407 28.63 -14.89 -3.50
C MET A 407 29.58 -14.32 -4.54
N GLN A 408 30.32 -13.24 -4.21
CA GLN A 408 31.32 -12.65 -5.08
C GLN A 408 32.52 -13.56 -5.31
N GLN A 409 32.88 -14.39 -4.31
CA GLN A 409 33.96 -15.38 -4.44
C GLN A 409 33.56 -16.61 -5.29
N GLN A 410 32.25 -16.85 -5.45
CA GLN A 410 31.70 -17.99 -6.20
C GLN A 410 31.34 -17.62 -7.65
N ALA A 411 31.28 -16.34 -7.97
CA ALA A 411 31.00 -15.81 -9.32
C ALA A 411 32.29 -15.57 -10.11
#